data_83c141aa39ced8267440f385d57485a5
#
_entry.id   83c141aa39ced8267440f385d57485a5
#
_cell.length_a   1.000
_cell.length_b   1.000
_cell.length_c   1.000
_cell.angle_alpha   90.00
_cell.angle_beta   90.00
_cell.angle_gamma   90.00
#
_symmetry.space_group_name_H-M   'P 1'
#
loop_
_entity.id
_entity.type
_entity.pdbx_description
1 polymer ?
#
loop_
_entity_poly.entity_id
_entity_poly.type
_entity_poly.pdbx_seq_one_letter_code
_entity_poly.pdbx_strand_id
1 'polypeptide(L)'
;MKYISTRNNKTDFSAEQVLNYGLAPDGGLFIPKEIPKFSIDQINALKGKNYFDIANFILSPFLLDLFDSKTINKIIHEAYSKFDQEIVSVSNIGDNELLNLFHGPTLAFKDYAMCLLAKIYEYYLKKVDKKLLLIGATSGDTGSAAIQAFKGIDNISIFILHPHNSTSLFQRKQMTTSGANNVFNIALNGSFDDCQNLVKKLFKDKNLNETFSFTAVNSINWFRVLPQSIYYAWSYLNCNIDNFVVPSGNFGNIYSAYLLKSMGFPINKLIVATNENNILHRIISNNDLHLYNVVKTNSPSMDITISSNFERLLAEFLGPDSTKELFQNISNNEHNKKLDSSIHNLLSENFLSENATSEEVENQIKNTYENYNILLDPHTAVGVVCAEKLNLKKVMCLACAHPVKFQETVQKVLGNNINYNKNIEFLNEEKFEILDNNFEALGDYIKLNA
;
A
#
# COMPACT_ATOMS: atom_id res chain seq x y z
N MET A 1 -20.56 11.03 -3.11
CA MET A 1 -20.01 10.14 -2.05
C MET A 1 -19.65 10.96 -0.82
N LYS A 2 -20.07 10.54 0.38
CA LYS A 2 -19.66 11.15 1.64
C LYS A 2 -18.71 10.24 2.39
N TYR A 3 -17.78 10.83 3.12
CA TYR A 3 -16.77 10.14 3.92
C TYR A 3 -16.85 10.60 5.37
N ILE A 4 -16.38 9.76 6.28
CA ILE A 4 -16.24 10.05 7.70
C ILE A 4 -14.82 9.67 8.17
N SER A 5 -14.45 10.15 9.37
CA SER A 5 -13.24 9.67 10.04
C SER A 5 -13.51 8.37 10.77
N THR A 6 -12.52 7.47 10.81
CA THR A 6 -12.54 6.28 11.67
C THR A 6 -12.66 6.60 13.17
N ARG A 7 -12.45 7.85 13.57
CA ARG A 7 -12.50 8.32 14.97
C ARG A 7 -13.61 9.33 15.24
N ASN A 8 -14.39 9.70 14.21
CA ASN A 8 -15.50 10.65 14.34
C ASN A 8 -16.45 10.52 13.14
N ASN A 9 -17.70 10.11 13.39
CA ASN A 9 -18.74 9.98 12.38
C ASN A 9 -19.74 11.16 12.35
N LYS A 10 -19.51 12.21 13.16
CA LYS A 10 -20.40 13.38 13.25
C LYS A 10 -20.13 14.39 12.13
N THR A 11 -18.95 14.32 11.50
CA THR A 11 -18.55 15.23 10.42
C THR A 11 -18.46 14.47 9.12
N ASP A 12 -19.22 14.93 8.12
CA ASP A 12 -19.16 14.42 6.76
C ASP A 12 -18.10 15.19 5.96
N PHE A 13 -17.33 14.45 5.15
CA PHE A 13 -16.34 15.01 4.24
C PHE A 13 -16.69 14.68 2.79
N SER A 14 -16.41 15.60 1.87
CA SER A 14 -16.52 15.36 0.43
C SER A 14 -15.31 14.58 -0.09
N ALA A 15 -15.43 13.97 -1.28
CA ALA A 15 -14.30 13.33 -1.97
C ALA A 15 -13.13 14.31 -2.19
N GLU A 16 -13.42 15.59 -2.47
CA GLU A 16 -12.43 16.65 -2.59
C GLU A 16 -11.67 16.91 -1.28
N GLN A 17 -12.39 16.98 -0.15
CA GLN A 17 -11.74 17.13 1.16
C GLN A 17 -10.85 15.94 1.51
N VAL A 18 -11.32 14.71 1.22
CA VAL A 18 -10.53 13.48 1.42
C VAL A 18 -9.25 13.48 0.58
N LEU A 19 -9.35 13.92 -0.68
CA LEU A 19 -8.19 14.05 -1.57
C LEU A 19 -7.18 15.07 -1.03
N ASN A 20 -7.66 16.25 -0.60
CA ASN A 20 -6.80 17.33 -0.12
C ASN A 20 -6.15 17.01 1.23
N TYR A 21 -6.88 16.42 2.16
CA TYR A 21 -6.35 16.13 3.49
C TYR A 21 -5.49 14.86 3.54
N GLY A 22 -5.85 13.82 2.78
CA GLY A 22 -5.18 12.51 2.85
C GLY A 22 -5.36 11.77 4.19
N LEU A 23 -5.43 12.50 5.31
CA LEU A 23 -5.68 12.05 6.68
C LEU A 23 -6.76 12.94 7.30
N ALA A 24 -7.64 12.36 8.12
CA ALA A 24 -8.69 13.14 8.77
C ALA A 24 -8.10 14.14 9.81
N PRO A 25 -8.70 15.33 10.00
CA PRO A 25 -8.18 16.35 10.91
C PRO A 25 -8.06 15.92 12.36
N ASP A 26 -8.83 14.91 12.78
CA ASP A 26 -8.77 14.32 14.12
C ASP A 26 -7.69 13.22 14.27
N GLY A 27 -6.92 12.99 13.21
CA GLY A 27 -5.87 11.96 13.14
C GLY A 27 -6.40 10.55 12.83
N GLY A 28 -7.71 10.39 12.60
CA GLY A 28 -8.31 9.17 12.08
C GLY A 28 -8.11 9.01 10.57
N LEU A 29 -8.54 7.87 10.04
CA LEU A 29 -8.47 7.57 8.61
C LEU A 29 -9.83 7.83 7.96
N PHE A 30 -9.83 8.18 6.67
CA PHE A 30 -11.08 8.32 5.93
C PHE A 30 -11.63 6.96 5.49
N ILE A 31 -12.95 6.78 5.69
CA ILE A 31 -13.75 5.69 5.13
C ILE A 31 -15.01 6.28 4.48
N PRO A 32 -15.60 5.66 3.46
CA PRO A 32 -16.89 6.09 2.94
C PRO A 32 -17.96 5.88 4.01
N LYS A 33 -18.87 6.85 4.14
CA LYS A 33 -19.99 6.76 5.08
C LYS A 33 -20.94 5.61 4.72
N GLU A 34 -21.08 5.35 3.43
CA GLU A 34 -21.82 4.23 2.85
C GLU A 34 -20.98 3.58 1.76
N ILE A 35 -20.80 2.28 1.84
CA ILE A 35 -20.08 1.51 0.83
C ILE A 35 -21.04 1.18 -0.32
N PRO A 36 -20.73 1.55 -1.58
CA PRO A 36 -21.54 1.17 -2.73
C PRO A 36 -21.74 -0.34 -2.80
N LYS A 37 -22.94 -0.79 -3.13
CA LYS A 37 -23.26 -2.22 -3.28
C LYS A 37 -23.53 -2.55 -4.74
N PHE A 38 -22.93 -3.60 -5.22
CA PHE A 38 -23.16 -4.16 -6.55
C PHE A 38 -23.97 -5.46 -6.45
N SER A 39 -24.94 -5.63 -7.34
CA SER A 39 -25.65 -6.89 -7.45
C SER A 39 -24.79 -7.94 -8.13
N ILE A 40 -25.11 -9.23 -7.89
CA ILE A 40 -24.38 -10.33 -8.53
C ILE A 40 -24.52 -10.29 -10.07
N ASP A 41 -25.62 -9.77 -10.60
CA ASP A 41 -25.81 -9.60 -12.04
C ASP A 41 -24.89 -8.52 -12.62
N GLN A 42 -24.72 -7.39 -11.89
CA GLN A 42 -23.76 -6.35 -12.27
C GLN A 42 -22.32 -6.87 -12.25
N ILE A 43 -21.96 -7.66 -11.23
CA ILE A 43 -20.63 -8.29 -11.12
C ILE A 43 -20.41 -9.29 -12.26
N ASN A 44 -21.40 -10.16 -12.55
CA ASN A 44 -21.31 -11.15 -13.62
C ASN A 44 -21.20 -10.50 -15.01
N ALA A 45 -21.79 -9.33 -15.22
CA ALA A 45 -21.68 -8.57 -16.46
C ALA A 45 -20.25 -8.08 -16.76
N LEU A 46 -19.35 -8.11 -15.76
CA LEU A 46 -17.93 -7.80 -15.91
C LEU A 46 -17.07 -8.99 -16.36
N LYS A 47 -17.60 -10.21 -16.39
CA LYS A 47 -16.85 -11.39 -16.86
C LYS A 47 -16.41 -11.19 -18.30
N GLY A 48 -15.12 -11.42 -18.57
CA GLY A 48 -14.51 -11.22 -19.88
C GLY A 48 -14.24 -9.77 -20.25
N LYS A 49 -14.51 -8.81 -19.35
CA LYS A 49 -14.11 -7.41 -19.54
C LYS A 49 -12.62 -7.24 -19.22
N ASN A 50 -12.01 -6.24 -19.87
CA ASN A 50 -10.62 -5.90 -19.62
C ASN A 50 -10.43 -5.17 -18.28
N TYR A 51 -9.18 -4.99 -17.87
CA TYR A 51 -8.82 -4.33 -16.60
C TYR A 51 -9.37 -2.90 -16.47
N PHE A 52 -9.40 -2.15 -17.57
CA PHE A 52 -9.89 -0.76 -17.60
C PHE A 52 -11.41 -0.67 -17.36
N ASP A 53 -12.19 -1.58 -17.96
CA ASP A 53 -13.63 -1.64 -17.74
C ASP A 53 -13.97 -1.99 -16.29
N ILE A 54 -13.25 -2.95 -15.71
CA ILE A 54 -13.39 -3.33 -14.29
C ILE A 54 -13.00 -2.16 -13.39
N ALA A 55 -11.88 -1.49 -13.68
CA ALA A 55 -11.43 -0.32 -12.93
C ALA A 55 -12.48 0.82 -12.98
N ASN A 56 -13.02 1.09 -14.16
CA ASN A 56 -14.06 2.13 -14.34
C ASN A 56 -15.31 1.81 -13.50
N PHE A 57 -15.78 0.56 -13.55
CA PHE A 57 -16.93 0.12 -12.77
C PHE A 57 -16.74 0.31 -11.26
N ILE A 58 -15.58 -0.11 -10.73
CA ILE A 58 -15.30 -0.05 -9.29
C ILE A 58 -15.07 1.39 -8.84
N LEU A 59 -14.35 2.20 -9.59
CA LEU A 59 -13.92 3.53 -9.18
C LEU A 59 -14.98 4.61 -9.39
N SER A 60 -15.87 4.46 -10.36
CA SER A 60 -16.84 5.49 -10.71
C SER A 60 -17.67 6.00 -9.54
N PRO A 61 -18.24 5.15 -8.66
CA PRO A 61 -19.01 5.63 -7.50
C PRO A 61 -18.24 6.58 -6.57
N PHE A 62 -16.93 6.46 -6.53
CA PHE A 62 -16.05 7.25 -5.65
C PHE A 62 -15.49 8.50 -6.31
N LEU A 63 -15.44 8.55 -7.65
CA LEU A 63 -14.79 9.62 -8.41
C LEU A 63 -15.77 10.56 -9.12
N LEU A 64 -17.06 10.20 -9.26
CA LEU A 64 -18.06 11.02 -9.96
C LEU A 64 -18.31 12.38 -9.33
N ASP A 65 -18.02 12.54 -8.02
CA ASP A 65 -18.09 13.85 -7.37
C ASP A 65 -16.92 14.78 -7.74
N LEU A 66 -15.80 14.21 -8.22
CA LEU A 66 -14.61 14.95 -8.64
C LEU A 66 -14.59 15.19 -10.15
N PHE A 67 -14.99 14.21 -10.94
CA PHE A 67 -14.84 14.18 -12.40
C PHE A 67 -16.06 13.58 -13.09
N ASP A 68 -16.29 13.97 -14.34
CA ASP A 68 -17.24 13.28 -15.20
C ASP A 68 -16.71 11.90 -15.66
N SER A 69 -17.61 11.05 -16.15
CA SER A 69 -17.29 9.68 -16.56
C SER A 69 -16.23 9.61 -17.68
N LYS A 70 -16.18 10.59 -18.59
CA LYS A 70 -15.17 10.65 -19.65
C LYS A 70 -13.78 10.91 -19.07
N THR A 71 -13.71 11.84 -18.12
CA THR A 71 -12.47 12.18 -17.43
C THR A 71 -12.00 11.00 -16.57
N ILE A 72 -12.89 10.31 -15.85
CA ILE A 72 -12.55 9.11 -15.06
C ILE A 72 -11.93 8.05 -15.97
N ASN A 73 -12.54 7.76 -17.10
CA ASN A 73 -12.01 6.79 -18.07
C ASN A 73 -10.60 7.18 -18.54
N LYS A 74 -10.38 8.47 -18.86
CA LYS A 74 -9.08 8.99 -19.30
C LYS A 74 -8.02 8.85 -18.18
N ILE A 75 -8.35 9.20 -16.94
CA ILE A 75 -7.50 9.04 -15.76
C ILE A 75 -7.05 7.58 -15.64
N ILE A 76 -7.96 6.61 -15.72
CA ILE A 76 -7.66 5.19 -15.62
C ILE A 76 -6.71 4.73 -16.72
N HIS A 77 -7.01 5.08 -17.98
CA HIS A 77 -6.15 4.71 -19.10
C HIS A 77 -4.74 5.30 -18.99
N GLU A 78 -4.61 6.58 -18.65
CA GLU A 78 -3.31 7.23 -18.49
C GLU A 78 -2.53 6.70 -17.30
N ALA A 79 -3.21 6.32 -16.21
CA ALA A 79 -2.56 5.77 -15.02
C ALA A 79 -1.84 4.44 -15.33
N TYR A 80 -2.46 3.59 -16.12
CA TYR A 80 -1.91 2.26 -16.43
C TYR A 80 -1.20 2.18 -17.80
N SER A 81 -1.06 3.29 -18.52
CA SER A 81 -0.37 3.34 -19.82
C SER A 81 1.13 3.00 -19.77
N LYS A 82 1.74 3.09 -18.58
CA LYS A 82 3.17 2.80 -18.35
C LYS A 82 3.42 1.38 -17.83
N PHE A 83 2.37 0.59 -17.67
CA PHE A 83 2.49 -0.82 -17.31
C PHE A 83 2.93 -1.65 -18.51
N ASP A 84 3.46 -2.83 -18.25
CA ASP A 84 3.77 -3.82 -19.30
C ASP A 84 2.48 -4.19 -20.07
N GLN A 85 2.60 -4.98 -21.14
CA GLN A 85 1.45 -5.36 -21.98
C GLN A 85 0.30 -5.96 -21.18
N GLU A 86 0.63 -6.76 -20.16
CA GLU A 86 -0.33 -7.28 -19.18
C GLU A 86 -0.25 -6.45 -17.91
N ILE A 87 -1.35 -5.77 -17.56
CA ILE A 87 -1.41 -5.02 -16.30
C ILE A 87 -1.31 -5.96 -15.09
N VAL A 88 -1.92 -7.14 -15.19
CA VAL A 88 -1.94 -8.20 -14.18
C VAL A 88 -1.74 -9.53 -14.88
N SER A 89 -0.92 -10.42 -14.32
CA SER A 89 -0.77 -11.79 -14.81
C SER A 89 -0.85 -12.81 -13.68
N VAL A 90 -0.98 -14.07 -14.03
CA VAL A 90 -1.09 -15.20 -13.08
C VAL A 90 -0.04 -16.25 -13.39
N SER A 91 0.58 -16.80 -12.35
CA SER A 91 1.51 -17.92 -12.43
C SER A 91 1.02 -19.05 -11.51
N ASN A 92 1.13 -20.29 -11.96
CA ASN A 92 0.73 -21.46 -11.16
C ASN A 92 1.86 -21.91 -10.24
N ILE A 93 1.53 -22.18 -8.99
CA ILE A 93 2.44 -22.73 -7.98
C ILE A 93 1.76 -23.91 -7.27
N GLY A 94 2.00 -25.13 -7.76
CA GLY A 94 1.32 -26.32 -7.27
C GLY A 94 -0.21 -26.23 -7.43
N ASP A 95 -0.94 -26.43 -6.33
CA ASP A 95 -2.41 -26.32 -6.27
C ASP A 95 -2.91 -24.85 -6.12
N ASN A 96 -2.00 -23.86 -6.05
CA ASN A 96 -2.27 -22.46 -5.82
C ASN A 96 -1.82 -21.58 -7.00
N GLU A 97 -2.24 -20.31 -6.99
CA GLU A 97 -1.87 -19.34 -8.01
C GLU A 97 -1.21 -18.10 -7.39
N LEU A 98 -0.31 -17.47 -8.16
CA LEU A 98 0.30 -16.18 -7.84
C LEU A 98 -0.33 -15.09 -8.70
N LEU A 99 -0.87 -14.06 -8.08
CA LEU A 99 -1.28 -12.84 -8.77
C LEU A 99 -0.09 -11.90 -8.89
N ASN A 100 0.51 -11.83 -10.06
CA ASN A 100 1.70 -11.03 -10.32
C ASN A 100 1.34 -9.54 -10.39
N LEU A 101 1.74 -8.77 -9.39
CA LEU A 101 1.43 -7.36 -9.24
C LEU A 101 2.68 -6.46 -9.37
N PHE A 102 3.59 -6.81 -10.27
CA PHE A 102 4.86 -6.11 -10.48
C PHE A 102 5.09 -5.68 -11.94
N HIS A 103 4.01 -5.49 -12.70
CA HIS A 103 4.08 -5.03 -14.09
C HIS A 103 4.14 -3.49 -14.24
N GLY A 104 4.04 -2.78 -13.13
CA GLY A 104 4.15 -1.33 -13.09
C GLY A 104 5.60 -0.83 -13.15
N PRO A 105 5.80 0.49 -13.26
CA PRO A 105 7.10 1.11 -13.53
C PRO A 105 8.16 0.90 -12.45
N THR A 106 7.77 0.61 -11.20
CA THR A 106 8.75 0.31 -10.13
C THR A 106 8.77 -1.15 -9.72
N LEU A 107 8.04 -2.01 -10.45
CA LEU A 107 8.01 -3.44 -10.24
C LEU A 107 7.49 -3.85 -8.85
N ALA A 108 6.46 -3.17 -8.36
CA ALA A 108 5.77 -3.52 -7.11
C ALA A 108 4.28 -3.18 -7.18
N PHE A 109 3.46 -3.89 -6.41
CA PHE A 109 2.00 -3.68 -6.35
C PHE A 109 1.61 -2.24 -6.00
N LYS A 110 2.52 -1.49 -5.39
CA LYS A 110 2.30 -0.09 -5.01
C LYS A 110 2.07 0.83 -6.21
N ASP A 111 2.57 0.44 -7.39
CA ASP A 111 2.38 1.19 -8.63
C ASP A 111 0.91 1.31 -9.03
N TYR A 112 0.10 0.27 -8.79
CA TYR A 112 -1.32 0.25 -9.15
C TYR A 112 -2.09 1.41 -8.50
N ALA A 113 -1.81 1.65 -7.24
CA ALA A 113 -2.44 2.74 -6.50
C ALA A 113 -1.77 4.10 -6.76
N MET A 114 -0.44 4.13 -6.83
CA MET A 114 0.30 5.39 -6.99
C MET A 114 0.11 6.02 -8.36
N CYS A 115 0.12 5.24 -9.44
CA CYS A 115 -0.09 5.76 -10.78
C CYS A 115 -1.49 6.36 -10.94
N LEU A 116 -2.51 5.69 -10.38
CA LEU A 116 -3.87 6.22 -10.39
C LEU A 116 -4.00 7.49 -9.52
N LEU A 117 -3.46 7.46 -8.31
CA LEU A 117 -3.46 8.62 -7.41
C LEU A 117 -2.80 9.85 -8.06
N ALA A 118 -1.66 9.64 -8.73
CA ALA A 118 -0.96 10.71 -9.42
C ALA A 118 -1.81 11.35 -10.52
N LYS A 119 -2.53 10.54 -11.29
CA LYS A 119 -3.43 11.05 -12.32
C LYS A 119 -4.67 11.73 -11.74
N ILE A 120 -5.23 11.21 -10.65
CA ILE A 120 -6.32 11.89 -9.93
C ILE A 120 -5.88 13.29 -9.50
N TYR A 121 -4.69 13.41 -8.87
CA TYR A 121 -4.17 14.73 -8.47
C TYR A 121 -3.86 15.62 -9.67
N GLU A 122 -3.23 15.11 -10.72
CA GLU A 122 -2.92 15.90 -11.93
C GLU A 122 -4.16 16.54 -12.53
N TYR A 123 -5.24 15.75 -12.70
CA TYR A 123 -6.50 16.26 -13.23
C TYR A 123 -7.23 17.21 -12.27
N TYR A 124 -7.19 16.90 -10.97
CA TYR A 124 -7.80 17.74 -9.96
C TYR A 124 -7.10 19.12 -9.85
N LEU A 125 -5.76 19.13 -9.76
CA LEU A 125 -4.98 20.35 -9.61
C LEU A 125 -5.08 21.26 -10.84
N LYS A 126 -5.13 20.70 -12.04
CA LYS A 126 -5.41 21.47 -13.26
C LYS A 126 -6.79 22.17 -13.22
N LYS A 127 -7.78 21.52 -12.58
CA LYS A 127 -9.14 22.08 -12.44
C LYS A 127 -9.20 23.23 -11.44
N VAL A 128 -8.43 23.16 -10.36
CA VAL A 128 -8.49 24.13 -9.25
C VAL A 128 -7.34 25.14 -9.25
N ASP A 129 -6.40 25.02 -10.19
CA ASP A 129 -5.20 25.87 -10.32
C ASP A 129 -4.41 26.02 -9.01
N LYS A 130 -4.10 24.89 -8.38
CA LYS A 130 -3.35 24.82 -7.12
C LYS A 130 -2.05 24.04 -7.29
N LYS A 131 -1.07 24.36 -6.45
CA LYS A 131 0.15 23.58 -6.26
C LYS A 131 0.03 22.69 -5.04
N LEU A 132 0.65 21.52 -5.08
CA LEU A 132 0.64 20.53 -4.03
C LEU A 132 2.04 20.07 -3.68
N LEU A 133 2.35 19.99 -2.40
CA LEU A 133 3.56 19.37 -1.88
C LEU A 133 3.22 17.97 -1.37
N LEU A 134 3.77 16.98 -2.05
CA LEU A 134 3.72 15.60 -1.61
C LEU A 134 4.93 15.31 -0.73
N ILE A 135 4.69 14.87 0.50
CA ILE A 135 5.77 14.52 1.39
C ILE A 135 5.58 13.13 1.98
N GLY A 136 6.67 12.40 2.12
CA GLY A 136 6.62 11.06 2.70
C GLY A 136 7.96 10.57 3.21
N ALA A 137 7.90 9.68 4.22
CA ALA A 137 9.03 8.87 4.65
C ALA A 137 8.89 7.47 4.08
N THR A 138 9.99 6.87 3.64
CA THR A 138 10.00 5.56 3.02
C THR A 138 11.21 4.72 3.42
N SER A 139 11.01 3.40 3.47
CA SER A 139 12.10 2.42 3.51
C SER A 139 12.53 1.93 2.12
N GLY A 140 11.88 2.41 1.02
CA GLY A 140 12.23 2.05 -0.35
C GLY A 140 11.05 2.02 -1.32
N ASP A 141 10.23 0.96 -1.34
CA ASP A 141 9.21 0.71 -2.35
C ASP A 141 8.12 1.79 -2.47
N THR A 142 7.65 2.34 -1.35
CA THR A 142 6.63 3.40 -1.39
C THR A 142 7.19 4.69 -1.99
N GLY A 143 8.43 5.04 -1.64
CA GLY A 143 9.10 6.22 -2.18
C GLY A 143 9.36 6.09 -3.68
N SER A 144 9.89 4.96 -4.13
CA SER A 144 10.14 4.72 -5.55
C SER A 144 8.85 4.76 -6.38
N ALA A 145 7.77 4.13 -5.89
CA ALA A 145 6.46 4.17 -6.56
C ALA A 145 5.89 5.59 -6.62
N ALA A 146 5.99 6.35 -5.51
CA ALA A 146 5.54 7.74 -5.47
C ALA A 146 6.33 8.63 -6.45
N ILE A 147 7.65 8.58 -6.38
CA ILE A 147 8.51 9.36 -7.28
C ILE A 147 8.19 9.05 -8.73
N GLN A 148 8.13 7.76 -9.10
CA GLN A 148 7.89 7.36 -10.47
C GLN A 148 6.50 7.74 -10.99
N ALA A 149 5.50 7.76 -10.11
CA ALA A 149 4.14 8.14 -10.46
C ALA A 149 3.99 9.67 -10.65
N PHE A 150 4.60 10.47 -9.76
CA PHE A 150 4.41 11.91 -9.69
C PHE A 150 5.48 12.73 -10.39
N LYS A 151 6.59 12.13 -10.85
CA LYS A 151 7.64 12.86 -11.58
C LYS A 151 7.11 13.52 -12.83
N GLY A 152 7.50 14.79 -13.04
CA GLY A 152 7.14 15.56 -14.23
C GLY A 152 5.70 16.10 -14.22
N ILE A 153 4.99 16.08 -13.11
CA ILE A 153 3.67 16.75 -12.97
C ILE A 153 3.92 18.18 -12.49
N ASP A 154 3.58 19.18 -13.32
CA ASP A 154 3.97 20.58 -13.14
C ASP A 154 3.50 21.21 -11.81
N ASN A 155 2.30 20.86 -11.33
CA ASN A 155 1.72 21.44 -10.14
C ASN A 155 2.01 20.65 -8.84
N ILE A 156 2.98 19.71 -8.89
CA ILE A 156 3.33 18.86 -7.76
C ILE A 156 4.83 18.88 -7.52
N SER A 157 5.24 19.21 -6.31
CA SER A 157 6.60 18.94 -5.82
C SER A 157 6.57 17.78 -4.85
N ILE A 158 7.47 16.81 -5.03
CA ILE A 158 7.53 15.60 -4.20
C ILE A 158 8.83 15.55 -3.39
N PHE A 159 8.69 15.46 -2.06
CA PHE A 159 9.78 15.34 -1.10
C PHE A 159 9.74 13.98 -0.43
N ILE A 160 10.77 13.17 -0.65
CA ILE A 160 10.87 11.82 -0.09
C ILE A 160 12.05 11.74 0.87
N LEU A 161 11.74 11.50 2.14
CA LEU A 161 12.72 11.26 3.18
C LEU A 161 13.00 9.76 3.30
N HIS A 162 14.25 9.40 3.36
CA HIS A 162 14.67 8.02 3.63
C HIS A 162 15.93 8.01 4.51
N PRO A 163 16.16 6.97 5.32
CA PRO A 163 17.39 6.86 6.11
C PRO A 163 18.61 6.78 5.19
N HIS A 164 19.64 7.55 5.50
CA HIS A 164 20.91 7.47 4.80
C HIS A 164 21.54 6.08 4.98
N ASN A 165 21.91 5.42 3.89
CA ASN A 165 22.57 4.08 3.85
C ASN A 165 21.74 2.89 4.40
N SER A 166 20.42 3.02 4.56
CA SER A 166 19.57 1.93 5.07
C SER A 166 18.58 1.36 4.06
N THR A 167 18.51 1.92 2.85
CA THR A 167 17.71 1.38 1.74
C THR A 167 18.58 0.49 0.87
N SER A 168 18.03 -0.56 0.24
CA SER A 168 18.78 -1.37 -0.72
C SER A 168 19.28 -0.49 -1.88
N LEU A 169 20.42 -0.86 -2.46
CA LEU A 169 21.00 -0.13 -3.59
C LEU A 169 20.01 0.04 -4.75
N PHE A 170 19.26 -1.02 -5.03
CA PHE A 170 18.25 -1.02 -6.10
C PHE A 170 17.15 0.01 -5.82
N GLN A 171 16.55 -0.04 -4.65
CA GLN A 171 15.47 0.89 -4.25
C GLN A 171 15.95 2.34 -4.15
N ARG A 172 17.19 2.55 -3.65
CA ARG A 172 17.80 3.88 -3.62
C ARG A 172 17.94 4.43 -5.03
N LYS A 173 18.51 3.66 -5.96
CA LYS A 173 18.62 4.10 -7.36
C LYS A 173 17.27 4.37 -8.01
N GLN A 174 16.25 3.56 -7.75
CA GLN A 174 14.90 3.85 -8.24
C GLN A 174 14.35 5.22 -7.78
N MET A 175 14.74 5.69 -6.60
CA MET A 175 14.34 7.00 -6.08
C MET A 175 15.24 8.13 -6.61
N THR A 176 16.55 7.96 -6.54
CA THR A 176 17.53 9.03 -6.70
C THR A 176 17.93 9.29 -8.14
N THR A 177 17.60 8.38 -9.07
CA THR A 177 17.91 8.53 -10.51
C THR A 177 16.67 8.88 -11.35
N SER A 178 15.67 9.57 -10.77
CA SER A 178 14.44 9.93 -11.48
C SER A 178 14.64 10.92 -12.63
N GLY A 179 15.64 11.78 -12.53
CA GLY A 179 15.95 12.84 -13.50
C GLY A 179 14.92 13.99 -13.56
N ALA A 180 13.91 13.99 -12.71
CA ALA A 180 12.83 14.98 -12.73
C ALA A 180 13.14 16.18 -11.82
N ASN A 181 12.73 17.38 -12.25
CA ASN A 181 12.99 18.62 -11.52
C ASN A 181 12.03 18.85 -10.33
N ASN A 182 10.91 18.15 -10.29
CA ASN A 182 9.93 18.25 -9.22
C ASN A 182 10.10 17.18 -8.13
N VAL A 183 11.23 16.45 -8.12
CA VAL A 183 11.51 15.34 -7.20
C VAL A 183 12.72 15.69 -6.34
N PHE A 184 12.51 15.69 -5.02
CA PHE A 184 13.50 16.01 -4.01
C PHE A 184 13.66 14.82 -3.05
N ASN A 185 14.79 14.13 -3.17
CA ASN A 185 15.16 13.02 -2.29
C ASN A 185 16.01 13.56 -1.13
N ILE A 186 15.66 13.21 0.07
CA ILE A 186 16.34 13.62 1.29
C ILE A 186 16.82 12.38 2.04
N ALA A 187 18.14 12.17 2.01
CA ALA A 187 18.80 11.12 2.79
C ALA A 187 19.08 11.67 4.20
N LEU A 188 18.33 11.19 5.20
CA LEU A 188 18.43 11.67 6.57
C LEU A 188 19.51 10.90 7.33
N ASN A 189 20.40 11.61 8.03
CA ASN A 189 21.28 11.03 9.03
C ASN A 189 20.46 10.65 10.27
N GLY A 190 19.76 9.52 10.20
CA GLY A 190 18.83 9.04 11.22
C GLY A 190 18.16 7.72 10.79
N SER A 191 17.23 7.27 11.63
CA SER A 191 16.42 6.08 11.40
C SER A 191 15.21 6.35 10.52
N PHE A 192 14.50 5.30 10.12
CA PHE A 192 13.20 5.44 9.43
C PHE A 192 12.14 6.12 10.33
N ASP A 193 12.18 5.85 11.63
CA ASP A 193 11.29 6.50 12.60
C ASP A 193 11.58 8.00 12.71
N ASP A 194 12.84 8.42 12.60
CA ASP A 194 13.22 9.83 12.55
C ASP A 194 12.63 10.51 11.31
N CYS A 195 12.74 9.87 10.15
CA CYS A 195 12.10 10.36 8.91
C CYS A 195 10.59 10.54 9.09
N GLN A 196 9.91 9.53 9.67
CA GLN A 196 8.47 9.59 9.92
C GLN A 196 8.11 10.70 10.93
N ASN A 197 8.91 10.88 11.98
CA ASN A 197 8.67 11.90 12.99
C ASN A 197 8.82 13.31 12.43
N LEU A 198 9.81 13.55 11.57
CA LEU A 198 9.96 14.82 10.87
C LEU A 198 8.77 15.11 9.95
N VAL A 199 8.32 14.13 9.19
CA VAL A 199 7.11 14.27 8.34
C VAL A 199 5.88 14.58 9.18
N LYS A 200 5.67 13.89 10.32
CA LYS A 200 4.56 14.22 11.24
C LYS A 200 4.63 15.62 11.81
N LYS A 201 5.84 16.13 12.12
CA LYS A 201 6.06 17.51 12.59
C LYS A 201 5.71 18.53 11.50
N LEU A 202 6.09 18.28 10.23
CA LEU A 202 5.73 19.15 9.10
C LEU A 202 4.22 19.29 8.93
N PHE A 203 3.47 18.19 9.03
CA PHE A 203 2.00 18.24 8.95
C PHE A 203 1.34 19.02 10.09
N LYS A 204 2.04 19.19 11.23
CA LYS A 204 1.55 19.95 12.40
C LYS A 204 2.01 21.41 12.40
N ASP A 205 2.98 21.77 11.58
CA ASP A 205 3.51 23.13 11.54
C ASP A 205 2.54 24.08 10.81
N LYS A 206 2.00 25.05 11.57
CA LYS A 206 1.00 25.98 11.04
C LYS A 206 1.57 26.91 9.97
N ASN A 207 2.80 27.39 10.14
CA ASN A 207 3.41 28.34 9.21
C ASN A 207 3.65 27.73 7.85
N LEU A 208 4.12 26.47 7.82
CA LEU A 208 4.31 25.73 6.57
C LEU A 208 2.97 25.37 5.93
N ASN A 209 1.95 24.99 6.72
CA ASN A 209 0.63 24.64 6.19
C ASN A 209 -0.17 25.87 5.69
N GLU A 210 0.12 27.07 6.18
CA GLU A 210 -0.45 28.31 5.63
C GLU A 210 0.17 28.69 4.28
N THR A 211 1.43 28.32 4.07
CA THR A 211 2.18 28.62 2.84
C THR A 211 1.96 27.57 1.75
N PHE A 212 1.90 26.31 2.14
CA PHE A 212 1.86 25.16 1.24
C PHE A 212 0.69 24.23 1.53
N SER A 213 0.12 23.67 0.48
CA SER A 213 -0.85 22.57 0.60
C SER A 213 -0.07 21.25 0.68
N PHE A 214 0.03 20.67 1.86
CA PHE A 214 0.69 19.36 2.07
C PHE A 214 -0.30 18.21 1.95
N THR A 215 0.15 17.13 1.34
CA THR A 215 -0.53 15.82 1.45
C THR A 215 0.49 14.68 1.57
N ALA A 216 0.05 13.60 2.22
CA ALA A 216 0.91 12.44 2.45
C ALA A 216 0.74 11.38 1.35
N VAL A 217 1.86 10.80 0.90
CA VAL A 217 1.86 9.63 0.00
C VAL A 217 1.80 8.30 0.75
N ASN A 218 1.42 8.30 2.02
CA ASN A 218 1.42 7.12 2.86
C ASN A 218 0.31 6.11 2.51
N SER A 219 0.46 4.87 2.97
CA SER A 219 -0.52 3.78 2.76
C SER A 219 -1.91 4.06 3.33
N ILE A 220 -2.03 5.07 4.20
CA ILE A 220 -3.27 5.49 4.85
C ILE A 220 -4.17 6.38 3.96
N ASN A 221 -3.69 6.91 2.86
CA ASN A 221 -4.52 7.69 1.94
C ASN A 221 -5.61 6.81 1.33
N TRP A 222 -6.88 7.25 1.41
CA TRP A 222 -8.03 6.51 0.88
C TRP A 222 -7.88 6.18 -0.61
N PHE A 223 -7.44 7.15 -1.40
CA PHE A 223 -7.24 6.98 -2.84
C PHE A 223 -6.00 6.13 -3.20
N ARG A 224 -5.26 5.64 -2.20
CA ARG A 224 -4.29 4.56 -2.35
C ARG A 224 -4.87 3.19 -2.02
N VAL A 225 -5.83 3.13 -1.10
CA VAL A 225 -6.49 1.87 -0.73
C VAL A 225 -7.46 1.44 -1.82
N LEU A 226 -8.35 2.33 -2.22
CA LEU A 226 -9.42 2.06 -3.18
C LEU A 226 -8.95 1.40 -4.50
N PRO A 227 -7.88 1.87 -5.18
CA PRO A 227 -7.46 1.28 -6.46
C PRO A 227 -7.00 -0.16 -6.35
N GLN A 228 -6.58 -0.59 -5.17
CA GLN A 228 -6.11 -1.96 -4.95
C GLN A 228 -7.26 -2.98 -5.04
N SER A 229 -8.50 -2.57 -4.88
CA SER A 229 -9.66 -3.46 -5.06
C SER A 229 -9.82 -3.96 -6.50
N ILE A 230 -9.26 -3.25 -7.49
CA ILE A 230 -9.43 -3.56 -8.91
C ILE A 230 -8.78 -4.91 -9.27
N TYR A 231 -7.56 -5.17 -8.84
CA TYR A 231 -6.87 -6.42 -9.18
C TYR A 231 -7.47 -7.64 -8.46
N TYR A 232 -8.10 -7.46 -7.31
CA TYR A 232 -8.89 -8.53 -6.68
C TYR A 232 -10.16 -8.84 -7.48
N ALA A 233 -10.86 -7.81 -7.93
CA ALA A 233 -12.03 -7.99 -8.80
C ALA A 233 -11.65 -8.65 -10.12
N TRP A 234 -10.54 -8.21 -10.75
CA TRP A 234 -10.02 -8.82 -11.96
C TRP A 234 -9.68 -10.30 -11.75
N SER A 235 -9.00 -10.63 -10.65
CA SER A 235 -8.64 -12.00 -10.30
C SER A 235 -9.87 -12.88 -10.08
N TYR A 236 -10.84 -12.41 -9.30
CA TYR A 236 -12.11 -13.13 -9.09
C TYR A 236 -12.83 -13.42 -10.41
N LEU A 237 -12.93 -12.42 -11.29
CA LEU A 237 -13.68 -12.52 -12.56
C LEU A 237 -12.99 -13.41 -13.60
N ASN A 238 -11.66 -13.50 -13.59
CA ASN A 238 -10.88 -14.19 -14.63
C ASN A 238 -10.31 -15.55 -14.16
N CYS A 239 -10.02 -15.73 -12.86
CA CYS A 239 -9.42 -16.95 -12.32
C CYS A 239 -10.42 -17.83 -11.55
N ASN A 240 -11.61 -17.30 -11.24
CA ASN A 240 -12.62 -17.99 -10.43
C ASN A 240 -12.09 -18.45 -9.06
N ILE A 241 -11.24 -17.61 -8.44
CA ILE A 241 -10.70 -17.79 -7.10
C ILE A 241 -11.28 -16.72 -6.19
N ASP A 242 -11.76 -17.12 -5.02
CA ASP A 242 -12.44 -16.28 -4.03
C ASP A 242 -11.70 -16.20 -2.69
N ASN A 243 -10.55 -16.86 -2.56
CA ASN A 243 -9.69 -16.86 -1.38
C ASN A 243 -8.34 -16.25 -1.73
N PHE A 244 -7.92 -15.24 -0.97
CA PHE A 244 -6.71 -14.48 -1.24
C PHE A 244 -5.73 -14.51 -0.06
N VAL A 245 -4.49 -14.90 -0.33
CA VAL A 245 -3.38 -14.82 0.64
C VAL A 245 -2.60 -13.53 0.38
N VAL A 246 -2.57 -12.66 1.38
CA VAL A 246 -2.06 -11.30 1.22
C VAL A 246 -0.92 -11.04 2.19
N PRO A 247 0.33 -10.94 1.69
CA PRO A 247 1.44 -10.43 2.48
C PRO A 247 1.10 -9.04 3.02
N SER A 248 1.03 -8.90 4.35
CA SER A 248 0.44 -7.72 4.96
C SER A 248 1.28 -7.13 6.09
N GLY A 249 1.73 -5.88 5.90
CA GLY A 249 2.23 -5.02 6.96
C GLY A 249 1.13 -4.06 7.40
N ASN A 250 0.96 -2.95 6.68
CA ASN A 250 0.01 -1.86 7.03
C ASN A 250 -1.47 -2.17 6.75
N PHE A 251 -1.85 -3.39 6.44
CA PHE A 251 -3.22 -3.85 6.17
C PHE A 251 -3.93 -3.16 4.99
N GLY A 252 -3.30 -2.22 4.30
CA GLY A 252 -3.94 -1.46 3.22
C GLY A 252 -4.38 -2.31 2.04
N ASN A 253 -3.53 -3.27 1.63
CA ASN A 253 -3.78 -4.16 0.52
C ASN A 253 -4.96 -5.10 0.85
N ILE A 254 -4.92 -5.81 1.96
CA ILE A 254 -5.97 -6.75 2.33
C ILE A 254 -7.29 -6.04 2.71
N TYR A 255 -7.24 -4.80 3.26
CA TYR A 255 -8.44 -3.99 3.47
C TYR A 255 -9.12 -3.65 2.14
N SER A 256 -8.37 -3.45 1.05
CA SER A 256 -8.98 -3.21 -0.26
C SER A 256 -9.75 -4.43 -0.80
N ALA A 257 -9.31 -5.65 -0.48
CA ALA A 257 -10.05 -6.88 -0.76
C ALA A 257 -11.31 -6.99 0.12
N TYR A 258 -11.20 -6.64 1.39
CA TYR A 258 -12.35 -6.59 2.29
C TYR A 258 -13.37 -5.51 1.85
N LEU A 259 -12.92 -4.34 1.42
CA LEU A 259 -13.77 -3.32 0.82
C LEU A 259 -14.52 -3.87 -0.41
N LEU A 260 -13.83 -4.58 -1.30
CA LEU A 260 -14.45 -5.21 -2.46
C LEU A 260 -15.51 -6.26 -2.07
N LYS A 261 -15.21 -7.08 -1.06
CA LYS A 261 -16.20 -8.00 -0.45
C LYS A 261 -17.41 -7.23 0.08
N SER A 262 -17.15 -6.12 0.77
CA SER A 262 -18.21 -5.23 1.27
C SER A 262 -19.02 -4.57 0.16
N MET A 263 -18.47 -4.39 -1.04
CA MET A 263 -19.18 -3.91 -2.23
C MET A 263 -20.04 -4.98 -2.90
N GLY A 264 -20.00 -6.24 -2.42
CA GLY A 264 -20.85 -7.34 -2.90
C GLY A 264 -20.15 -8.37 -3.76
N PHE A 265 -18.84 -8.25 -4.00
CA PHE A 265 -18.09 -9.32 -4.69
C PHE A 265 -18.02 -10.56 -3.80
N PRO A 266 -18.23 -11.77 -4.36
CA PRO A 266 -18.23 -13.02 -3.60
C PRO A 266 -16.83 -13.47 -3.21
N ILE A 267 -16.15 -12.67 -2.40
CA ILE A 267 -14.86 -13.01 -1.80
C ILE A 267 -15.14 -13.82 -0.51
N ASN A 268 -14.54 -14.98 -0.41
CA ASN A 268 -14.79 -15.89 0.71
C ASN A 268 -13.85 -15.57 1.89
N LYS A 269 -12.60 -16.03 1.86
CA LYS A 269 -11.63 -15.80 2.94
C LYS A 269 -10.47 -14.94 2.50
N LEU A 270 -10.08 -14.04 3.39
CA LEU A 270 -8.88 -13.22 3.26
C LEU A 270 -7.83 -13.72 4.25
N ILE A 271 -6.69 -14.14 3.75
CA ILE A 271 -5.63 -14.74 4.56
C ILE A 271 -4.54 -13.68 4.78
N VAL A 272 -4.39 -13.24 6.01
CA VAL A 272 -3.36 -12.28 6.45
C VAL A 272 -2.06 -13.03 6.66
N ALA A 273 -1.11 -12.86 5.76
CA ALA A 273 0.22 -13.41 5.88
C ALA A 273 1.18 -12.35 6.44
N THR A 274 1.83 -12.63 7.57
CA THR A 274 2.78 -11.73 8.23
C THR A 274 4.18 -12.34 8.29
N ASN A 275 5.20 -11.51 8.43
CA ASN A 275 6.53 -11.99 8.82
C ASN A 275 6.63 -12.10 10.36
N GLU A 276 7.83 -12.11 10.91
CA GLU A 276 8.07 -12.17 12.36
C GLU A 276 7.44 -11.00 13.11
N ASN A 277 7.19 -9.86 12.43
CA ASN A 277 6.43 -8.73 12.97
C ASN A 277 4.92 -8.99 12.83
N ASN A 278 4.42 -9.90 13.64
CA ASN A 278 3.17 -10.62 13.41
C ASN A 278 1.97 -10.11 14.21
N ILE A 279 1.89 -8.80 14.48
CA ILE A 279 0.78 -8.24 15.27
C ILE A 279 -0.60 -8.59 14.71
N LEU A 280 -0.78 -8.53 13.38
CA LEU A 280 -2.07 -8.88 12.76
C LEU A 280 -2.42 -10.35 12.98
N HIS A 281 -1.45 -11.26 12.82
CA HIS A 281 -1.66 -12.68 13.10
C HIS A 281 -2.06 -12.91 14.56
N ARG A 282 -1.36 -12.30 15.51
CA ARG A 282 -1.69 -12.43 16.95
C ARG A 282 -3.07 -11.90 17.30
N ILE A 283 -3.47 -10.77 16.72
CA ILE A 283 -4.81 -10.22 16.94
C ILE A 283 -5.87 -11.17 16.40
N ILE A 284 -5.71 -11.63 15.16
CA ILE A 284 -6.73 -12.47 14.49
C ILE A 284 -6.81 -13.86 15.12
N SER A 285 -5.67 -14.51 15.40
CA SER A 285 -5.64 -15.89 15.92
C SER A 285 -5.82 -15.98 17.42
N ASN A 286 -5.25 -15.05 18.19
CA ASN A 286 -5.13 -15.17 19.64
C ASN A 286 -5.81 -14.02 20.40
N ASN A 287 -6.40 -13.05 19.71
CA ASN A 287 -6.92 -11.81 20.31
C ASN A 287 -5.87 -11.08 21.17
N ASP A 288 -4.61 -11.05 20.68
CA ASP A 288 -3.47 -10.47 21.38
C ASP A 288 -3.03 -9.16 20.70
N LEU A 289 -3.24 -8.03 21.38
CA LEU A 289 -2.90 -6.68 20.92
C LEU A 289 -1.56 -6.16 21.47
N HIS A 290 -0.75 -7.01 22.11
CA HIS A 290 0.53 -6.60 22.66
C HIS A 290 1.46 -6.05 21.58
N LEU A 291 2.12 -4.92 21.85
CA LEU A 291 3.15 -4.38 20.97
C LEU A 291 4.51 -4.96 21.34
N TYR A 292 5.22 -5.46 20.35
CA TYR A 292 6.61 -5.89 20.48
C TYR A 292 7.52 -4.99 19.66
N ASN A 293 8.79 -4.96 20.00
CA ASN A 293 9.79 -4.26 19.20
C ASN A 293 9.88 -4.87 17.82
N VAL A 294 10.08 -4.01 16.82
CA VAL A 294 10.26 -4.45 15.44
C VAL A 294 11.53 -5.30 15.31
N VAL A 295 11.39 -6.44 14.66
CA VAL A 295 12.49 -7.31 14.24
C VAL A 295 12.79 -7.01 12.76
N LYS A 296 14.06 -6.77 12.44
CA LYS A 296 14.50 -6.59 11.05
C LYS A 296 14.48 -7.94 10.32
N THR A 297 13.73 -8.01 9.22
CA THR A 297 13.58 -9.22 8.41
C THR A 297 14.05 -9.03 6.97
N ASN A 298 13.98 -10.09 6.15
CA ASN A 298 14.23 -10.03 4.71
C ASN A 298 13.03 -9.48 3.90
N SER A 299 11.88 -9.21 4.55
CA SER A 299 10.69 -8.56 3.96
C SER A 299 10.40 -7.19 4.58
N PRO A 300 11.29 -6.18 4.42
CA PRO A 300 11.31 -4.95 5.23
C PRO A 300 10.06 -4.07 5.08
N SER A 301 9.27 -4.20 4.02
CA SER A 301 8.00 -3.45 3.90
C SER A 301 6.92 -3.92 4.89
N MET A 302 7.14 -5.05 5.55
CA MET A 302 6.26 -5.64 6.57
C MET A 302 6.81 -5.49 8.00
N ASP A 303 8.01 -4.91 8.18
CA ASP A 303 8.64 -4.67 9.49
C ASP A 303 7.98 -3.48 10.18
N ILE A 304 6.85 -3.72 10.82
CA ILE A 304 6.04 -2.70 11.48
C ILE A 304 5.53 -3.16 12.84
N THR A 305 5.31 -2.22 13.75
CA THR A 305 4.76 -2.46 15.08
C THR A 305 3.23 -2.38 15.09
N ILE A 306 2.66 -1.40 14.37
CA ILE A 306 1.20 -1.14 14.33
C ILE A 306 0.76 -1.08 12.88
N SER A 307 -0.28 -1.83 12.55
CA SER A 307 -0.86 -1.89 11.22
C SER A 307 -1.89 -0.77 11.03
N SER A 308 -1.50 0.31 10.35
CA SER A 308 -2.28 1.56 10.30
C SER A 308 -3.69 1.39 9.71
N ASN A 309 -3.84 0.63 8.61
CA ASN A 309 -5.14 0.50 7.96
C ASN A 309 -6.08 -0.51 8.66
N PHE A 310 -5.58 -1.26 9.63
CA PHE A 310 -6.43 -2.12 10.46
C PHE A 310 -7.44 -1.29 11.26
N GLU A 311 -7.11 -0.01 11.52
CA GLU A 311 -8.03 0.96 12.10
C GLU A 311 -9.33 1.10 11.30
N ARG A 312 -9.27 1.02 9.95
CA ARG A 312 -10.47 1.10 9.10
C ARG A 312 -11.43 -0.07 9.35
N LEU A 313 -10.87 -1.28 9.41
CA LEU A 313 -11.68 -2.47 9.67
C LEU A 313 -12.29 -2.42 11.08
N LEU A 314 -11.51 -2.03 12.07
CA LEU A 314 -12.00 -1.91 13.43
C LEU A 314 -13.07 -0.82 13.58
N ALA A 315 -12.96 0.29 12.83
CA ALA A 315 -13.98 1.33 12.84
C ALA A 315 -15.33 0.86 12.29
N GLU A 316 -15.31 -0.06 11.32
CA GLU A 316 -16.54 -0.69 10.81
C GLU A 316 -17.19 -1.64 11.85
N PHE A 317 -16.39 -2.32 12.66
CA PHE A 317 -16.85 -3.31 13.63
C PHE A 317 -17.21 -2.70 15.01
N LEU A 318 -16.41 -1.74 15.47
CA LEU A 318 -16.52 -1.14 16.81
C LEU A 318 -17.28 0.19 16.81
N GLY A 319 -17.33 0.85 15.66
CA GLY A 319 -17.71 2.26 15.56
C GLY A 319 -16.56 3.21 15.95
N PRO A 320 -16.70 4.52 15.64
CA PRO A 320 -15.62 5.49 15.75
C PRO A 320 -15.13 5.76 17.16
N ASP A 321 -16.02 5.87 18.15
CA ASP A 321 -15.66 6.23 19.52
C ASP A 321 -14.79 5.13 20.16
N SER A 322 -15.21 3.87 20.06
CA SER A 322 -14.46 2.71 20.56
C SER A 322 -13.14 2.51 19.82
N THR A 323 -13.10 2.77 18.52
CA THR A 323 -11.88 2.72 17.72
C THR A 323 -10.89 3.78 18.19
N LYS A 324 -11.33 5.01 18.40
CA LYS A 324 -10.50 6.08 18.93
C LYS A 324 -9.89 5.72 20.28
N GLU A 325 -10.72 5.22 21.21
CA GLU A 325 -10.24 4.77 22.54
C GLU A 325 -9.21 3.65 22.41
N LEU A 326 -9.48 2.63 21.58
CA LEU A 326 -8.57 1.51 21.38
C LEU A 326 -7.20 1.96 20.85
N PHE A 327 -7.16 2.81 19.82
CA PHE A 327 -5.89 3.29 19.25
C PHE A 327 -5.14 4.27 20.18
N GLN A 328 -5.85 5.04 21.01
CA GLN A 328 -5.23 5.84 22.06
C GLN A 328 -4.56 4.94 23.12
N ASN A 329 -5.25 3.90 23.59
CA ASN A 329 -4.72 2.93 24.56
C ASN A 329 -3.50 2.17 24.02
N ILE A 330 -3.56 1.74 22.73
CA ILE A 330 -2.41 1.12 22.07
C ILE A 330 -1.22 2.09 22.04
N SER A 331 -1.43 3.36 21.69
CA SER A 331 -0.37 4.36 21.62
C SER A 331 0.25 4.69 22.98
N ASN A 332 -0.51 4.53 24.06
CA ASN A 332 -0.07 4.77 25.44
C ASN A 332 0.60 3.55 26.12
N ASN A 333 0.80 2.47 25.37
CA ASN A 333 1.31 1.21 25.92
C ASN A 333 0.41 0.57 27.00
N GLU A 334 -0.88 0.85 27.00
CA GLU A 334 -1.86 0.23 27.89
C GLU A 334 -2.32 -1.13 27.31
N HIS A 335 -1.47 -2.14 27.38
CA HIS A 335 -1.45 -3.33 26.53
C HIS A 335 -2.37 -4.49 26.93
N ASN A 336 -3.14 -4.39 27.98
CA ASN A 336 -3.91 -5.53 28.50
C ASN A 336 -5.32 -5.69 27.93
N LYS A 337 -5.67 -4.97 26.86
CA LYS A 337 -7.02 -5.07 26.29
C LYS A 337 -7.06 -6.06 25.13
N LYS A 338 -7.91 -7.08 25.30
CA LYS A 338 -8.39 -7.91 24.20
C LYS A 338 -9.57 -7.22 23.53
N LEU A 339 -9.80 -7.52 22.26
CA LEU A 339 -11.05 -7.19 21.61
C LEU A 339 -12.19 -7.98 22.24
N ASP A 340 -13.37 -7.41 22.28
CA ASP A 340 -14.57 -8.14 22.71
C ASP A 340 -14.75 -9.39 21.84
N SER A 341 -15.26 -10.48 22.45
CA SER A 341 -15.42 -11.76 21.77
C SER A 341 -16.25 -11.66 20.50
N SER A 342 -17.27 -10.78 20.48
CA SER A 342 -18.08 -10.53 19.28
C SER A 342 -17.26 -9.96 18.12
N ILE A 343 -16.36 -9.04 18.39
CA ILE A 343 -15.47 -8.43 17.40
C ILE A 343 -14.42 -9.43 16.91
N HIS A 344 -13.83 -10.19 17.84
CA HIS A 344 -12.88 -11.23 17.48
C HIS A 344 -13.52 -12.34 16.61
N ASN A 345 -14.79 -12.68 16.87
CA ASN A 345 -15.54 -13.60 16.01
C ASN A 345 -15.76 -13.03 14.60
N LEU A 346 -16.12 -11.74 14.47
CA LEU A 346 -16.25 -11.09 13.16
C LEU A 346 -14.92 -11.07 12.38
N LEU A 347 -13.78 -10.91 13.08
CA LEU A 347 -12.47 -11.05 12.45
C LEU A 347 -12.27 -12.47 11.92
N SER A 348 -12.52 -13.49 12.73
CA SER A 348 -12.36 -14.91 12.39
C SER A 348 -13.31 -15.39 11.27
N GLU A 349 -14.48 -14.78 11.14
CA GLU A 349 -15.42 -15.06 10.04
C GLU A 349 -14.88 -14.60 8.69
N ASN A 350 -14.15 -13.49 8.64
CA ASN A 350 -13.67 -12.89 7.41
C ASN A 350 -12.21 -13.25 7.09
N PHE A 351 -11.40 -13.44 8.13
CA PHE A 351 -9.95 -13.58 8.00
C PHE A 351 -9.44 -14.90 8.58
N LEU A 352 -8.43 -15.45 7.92
CA LEU A 352 -7.47 -16.37 8.50
C LEU A 352 -6.13 -15.65 8.61
N SER A 353 -5.20 -16.16 9.40
CA SER A 353 -3.88 -15.56 9.48
C SER A 353 -2.81 -16.56 9.85
N GLU A 354 -1.60 -16.32 9.38
CA GLU A 354 -0.40 -17.08 9.71
C GLU A 354 0.83 -16.17 9.60
N ASN A 355 1.96 -16.62 10.13
CA ASN A 355 3.23 -15.91 10.04
C ASN A 355 4.36 -16.79 9.51
N ALA A 356 5.37 -16.18 8.92
CA ALA A 356 6.56 -16.82 8.41
C ALA A 356 7.82 -16.22 9.04
N THR A 357 8.78 -17.08 9.39
CA THR A 357 10.13 -16.65 9.81
C THR A 357 10.99 -16.34 8.59
N SER A 358 12.08 -15.61 8.80
CA SER A 358 13.05 -15.31 7.74
C SER A 358 13.68 -16.58 7.15
N GLU A 359 13.90 -17.61 7.95
CA GLU A 359 14.40 -18.92 7.50
C GLU A 359 13.37 -19.64 6.60
N GLU A 360 12.10 -19.68 7.01
CA GLU A 360 11.03 -20.27 6.20
C GLU A 360 10.89 -19.55 4.85
N VAL A 361 11.00 -18.23 4.84
CA VAL A 361 10.96 -17.39 3.63
C VAL A 361 12.13 -17.73 2.69
N GLU A 362 13.37 -17.83 3.21
CA GLU A 362 14.55 -18.22 2.42
C GLU A 362 14.39 -19.61 1.82
N ASN A 363 13.94 -20.58 2.62
CA ASN A 363 13.66 -21.94 2.16
C ASN A 363 12.55 -21.96 1.08
N GLN A 364 11.52 -21.14 1.23
CA GLN A 364 10.43 -21.05 0.25
C GLN A 364 10.89 -20.47 -1.09
N ILE A 365 11.73 -19.44 -1.09
CA ILE A 365 12.33 -18.89 -2.31
C ILE A 365 13.07 -19.99 -3.06
N LYS A 366 13.88 -20.80 -2.35
CA LYS A 366 14.65 -21.91 -2.92
C LYS A 366 13.72 -22.99 -3.49
N ASN A 367 12.80 -23.49 -2.68
CA ASN A 367 11.90 -24.56 -3.05
C ASN A 367 11.03 -24.20 -4.27
N THR A 368 10.53 -22.98 -4.31
CA THR A 368 9.70 -22.52 -5.43
C THR A 368 10.52 -22.42 -6.72
N TYR A 369 11.75 -21.95 -6.64
CA TYR A 369 12.63 -21.89 -7.81
C TYR A 369 12.99 -23.29 -8.32
N GLU A 370 13.37 -24.22 -7.43
CA GLU A 370 13.75 -25.60 -7.79
C GLU A 370 12.58 -26.40 -8.38
N ASN A 371 11.37 -26.25 -7.84
CA ASN A 371 10.21 -27.06 -8.25
C ASN A 371 9.41 -26.47 -9.41
N TYR A 372 9.36 -25.13 -9.54
CA TYR A 372 8.49 -24.46 -10.50
C TYR A 372 9.23 -23.51 -11.44
N ASN A 373 10.53 -23.30 -11.25
CA ASN A 373 11.34 -22.29 -11.95
C ASN A 373 10.74 -20.86 -11.84
N ILE A 374 10.13 -20.58 -10.69
CA ILE A 374 9.55 -19.26 -10.36
C ILE A 374 10.39 -18.61 -9.27
N LEU A 375 10.86 -17.38 -9.53
CA LEU A 375 11.54 -16.55 -8.54
C LEU A 375 10.50 -15.81 -7.70
N LEU A 376 10.62 -15.89 -6.38
CA LEU A 376 9.81 -15.10 -5.45
C LEU A 376 10.64 -13.96 -4.84
N ASP A 377 10.02 -12.80 -4.66
CA ASP A 377 10.52 -11.81 -3.71
C ASP A 377 10.20 -12.24 -2.27
N PRO A 378 10.93 -11.73 -1.25
CA PRO A 378 10.73 -12.17 0.12
C PRO A 378 9.31 -11.93 0.68
N HIS A 379 8.63 -10.86 0.23
CA HIS A 379 7.26 -10.57 0.69
C HIS A 379 6.27 -11.59 0.11
N THR A 380 6.38 -11.91 -1.17
CA THR A 380 5.58 -12.95 -1.82
C THR A 380 5.81 -14.30 -1.16
N ALA A 381 7.07 -14.64 -0.84
CA ALA A 381 7.41 -15.88 -0.17
C ALA A 381 6.74 -16.02 1.22
N VAL A 382 6.60 -14.93 1.98
CA VAL A 382 5.79 -14.93 3.22
C VAL A 382 4.37 -15.44 2.96
N GLY A 383 3.72 -14.95 1.89
CA GLY A 383 2.37 -15.39 1.52
C GLY A 383 2.29 -16.87 1.20
N VAL A 384 3.25 -17.37 0.43
CA VAL A 384 3.30 -18.79 0.04
C VAL A 384 3.54 -19.70 1.24
N VAL A 385 4.49 -19.35 2.13
CA VAL A 385 4.71 -20.07 3.40
C VAL A 385 3.44 -20.16 4.22
N CYS A 386 2.73 -19.03 4.39
CA CYS A 386 1.50 -18.99 5.16
C CYS A 386 0.39 -19.87 4.54
N ALA A 387 0.28 -19.87 3.20
CA ALA A 387 -0.66 -20.73 2.51
C ALA A 387 -0.36 -22.22 2.73
N GLU A 388 0.91 -22.60 2.68
CA GLU A 388 1.36 -23.98 2.93
C GLU A 388 1.13 -24.41 4.38
N LYS A 389 1.49 -23.58 5.37
CA LYS A 389 1.25 -23.85 6.80
C LYS A 389 -0.22 -24.08 7.12
N LEU A 390 -1.10 -23.36 6.46
CA LEU A 390 -2.55 -23.50 6.60
C LEU A 390 -3.14 -24.62 5.71
N ASN A 391 -2.31 -25.34 4.95
CA ASN A 391 -2.72 -26.37 4.00
C ASN A 391 -3.79 -25.91 2.99
N LEU A 392 -3.67 -24.64 2.54
CA LEU A 392 -4.64 -24.05 1.63
C LEU A 392 -4.41 -24.53 0.19
N LYS A 393 -5.52 -24.74 -0.52
CA LYS A 393 -5.54 -25.09 -1.95
C LYS A 393 -6.52 -24.19 -2.68
N LYS A 394 -6.25 -23.95 -3.96
CA LYS A 394 -7.07 -23.07 -4.82
C LYS A 394 -7.20 -21.68 -4.22
N VAL A 395 -6.07 -21.13 -3.76
CA VAL A 395 -5.98 -19.76 -3.29
C VAL A 395 -5.11 -18.93 -4.23
N MET A 396 -5.37 -17.63 -4.26
CA MET A 396 -4.56 -16.64 -4.97
C MET A 396 -3.60 -15.98 -3.97
N CYS A 397 -2.31 -16.26 -4.09
CA CYS A 397 -1.27 -15.56 -3.33
C CYS A 397 -0.86 -14.29 -4.11
N LEU A 398 -0.78 -13.14 -3.42
CA LEU A 398 -0.36 -11.91 -4.07
C LEU A 398 1.17 -11.85 -4.19
N ALA A 399 1.66 -11.78 -5.43
CA ALA A 399 3.07 -11.55 -5.73
C ALA A 399 3.34 -10.02 -5.74
N CYS A 400 3.90 -9.55 -4.62
CA CYS A 400 3.93 -8.13 -4.25
C CYS A 400 4.96 -7.31 -5.01
N ALA A 401 6.09 -7.93 -5.41
CA ALA A 401 7.18 -7.25 -6.09
C ALA A 401 7.97 -8.21 -6.99
N HIS A 402 8.64 -7.64 -7.99
CA HIS A 402 9.57 -8.42 -8.80
C HIS A 402 10.83 -8.76 -7.99
N PRO A 403 11.34 -10.01 -8.04
CA PRO A 403 12.50 -10.45 -7.25
C PRO A 403 13.79 -9.62 -7.47
N VAL A 404 13.93 -8.99 -8.64
CA VAL A 404 15.05 -8.11 -8.95
C VAL A 404 15.25 -6.93 -7.97
N LYS A 405 14.19 -6.55 -7.25
CA LYS A 405 14.26 -5.49 -6.23
C LYS A 405 14.95 -5.95 -4.94
N PHE A 406 15.05 -7.24 -4.74
CA PHE A 406 15.57 -7.89 -3.53
C PHE A 406 16.73 -8.84 -3.86
N GLN A 407 17.59 -8.42 -4.79
CA GLN A 407 18.71 -9.22 -5.29
C GLN A 407 19.60 -9.78 -4.17
N GLU A 408 19.90 -8.97 -3.14
CA GLU A 408 20.73 -9.40 -2.01
C GLU A 408 20.17 -10.65 -1.33
N THR A 409 18.86 -10.68 -1.05
CA THR A 409 18.21 -11.83 -0.43
C THR A 409 18.12 -13.01 -1.39
N VAL A 410 17.73 -12.77 -2.65
CA VAL A 410 17.58 -13.85 -3.64
C VAL A 410 18.94 -14.49 -3.97
N GLN A 411 20.01 -13.68 -4.12
CA GLN A 411 21.36 -14.17 -4.38
C GLN A 411 21.97 -14.90 -3.19
N LYS A 412 21.67 -14.46 -1.96
CA LYS A 412 22.07 -15.18 -0.75
C LYS A 412 21.54 -16.61 -0.76
N VAL A 413 20.31 -16.81 -1.26
CA VAL A 413 19.62 -18.11 -1.24
C VAL A 413 19.99 -18.98 -2.45
N LEU A 414 20.03 -18.39 -3.64
CA LEU A 414 20.13 -19.13 -4.92
C LEU A 414 21.50 -18.97 -5.61
N GLY A 415 22.39 -18.14 -5.06
CA GLY A 415 23.69 -17.81 -5.68
C GLY A 415 23.61 -16.65 -6.67
N ASN A 416 24.75 -16.24 -7.21
CA ASN A 416 24.90 -15.00 -7.98
C ASN A 416 24.43 -15.09 -9.46
N ASN A 417 24.22 -16.28 -10.00
CA ASN A 417 23.96 -16.49 -11.43
C ASN A 417 22.45 -16.58 -11.74
N ILE A 418 21.66 -15.70 -11.14
CA ILE A 418 20.20 -15.68 -11.34
C ILE A 418 19.83 -14.75 -12.49
N ASN A 419 19.09 -15.26 -13.46
CA ASN A 419 18.48 -14.47 -14.50
C ASN A 419 17.10 -13.97 -14.05
N TYR A 420 16.98 -12.68 -13.82
CA TYR A 420 15.72 -12.05 -13.40
C TYR A 420 14.77 -11.76 -14.58
N ASN A 421 15.17 -12.03 -15.83
CA ASN A 421 14.40 -11.73 -17.05
C ASN A 421 13.88 -10.27 -17.12
N LYS A 422 14.55 -9.35 -16.43
CA LYS A 422 14.19 -7.94 -16.39
C LYS A 422 15.47 -7.09 -16.29
N ASN A 423 15.73 -6.32 -17.34
CA ASN A 423 16.78 -5.31 -17.32
C ASN A 423 16.18 -3.97 -16.88
N ILE A 424 16.82 -3.33 -15.92
CA ILE A 424 16.46 -2.00 -15.46
C ILE A 424 17.68 -1.13 -15.59
N GLU A 425 17.54 -0.10 -16.40
CA GLU A 425 18.55 0.92 -16.57
C GLU A 425 18.26 2.08 -15.60
N PHE A 426 19.25 2.45 -14.83
CA PHE A 426 19.23 3.63 -13.99
C PHE A 426 20.08 4.72 -14.65
N LEU A 427 19.70 5.99 -14.46
CA LEU A 427 20.59 7.08 -14.79
C LEU A 427 21.87 6.96 -13.96
N ASN A 428 23.00 7.37 -14.53
CA ASN A 428 24.30 7.24 -13.85
C ASN A 428 24.44 8.16 -12.64
N GLU A 429 23.71 9.28 -12.62
CA GLU A 429 23.80 10.29 -11.57
C GLU A 429 22.62 10.15 -10.60
N GLU A 430 22.94 9.93 -9.33
CA GLU A 430 21.99 9.95 -8.23
C GLU A 430 21.80 11.39 -7.73
N LYS A 431 20.55 11.86 -7.56
CA LYS A 431 20.21 13.18 -7.00
C LYS A 431 19.50 13.02 -5.67
N PHE A 432 20.17 13.40 -4.61
CA PHE A 432 19.60 13.49 -3.26
C PHE A 432 20.42 14.47 -2.41
N GLU A 433 19.78 15.03 -1.38
CA GLU A 433 20.40 15.87 -0.37
C GLU A 433 20.59 15.09 0.93
N ILE A 434 21.72 15.27 1.60
CA ILE A 434 21.96 14.66 2.92
C ILE A 434 21.68 15.71 3.98
N LEU A 435 20.70 15.43 4.84
CA LEU A 435 20.36 16.30 5.97
C LEU A 435 20.51 15.56 7.29
N ASP A 436 20.87 16.30 8.33
CA ASP A 436 20.81 15.82 9.69
C ASP A 436 19.34 15.76 10.18
N ASN A 437 19.08 15.01 11.25
CA ASN A 437 17.77 14.93 11.89
C ASN A 437 17.39 16.26 12.56
N ASN A 438 17.16 17.29 11.75
CA ASN A 438 16.84 18.65 12.17
C ASN A 438 15.62 19.17 11.42
N PHE A 439 14.58 19.56 12.17
CA PHE A 439 13.32 20.05 11.61
C PHE A 439 13.46 21.40 10.88
N GLU A 440 14.26 22.31 11.40
CA GLU A 440 14.44 23.66 10.82
C GLU A 440 15.17 23.55 9.46
N ALA A 441 16.26 22.77 9.41
CA ALA A 441 17.00 22.50 8.16
C ALA A 441 16.11 21.87 7.08
N LEU A 442 15.25 20.93 7.46
CA LEU A 442 14.28 20.32 6.55
C LEU A 442 13.24 21.34 6.06
N GLY A 443 12.70 22.17 6.97
CA GLY A 443 11.74 23.20 6.63
C GLY A 443 12.31 24.25 5.66
N ASP A 444 13.55 24.68 5.87
CA ASP A 444 14.23 25.62 4.99
C ASP A 444 14.56 25.02 3.61
N TYR A 445 14.96 23.74 3.58
CA TYR A 445 15.15 23.03 2.31
C TYR A 445 13.85 22.93 1.50
N ILE A 446 12.73 22.65 2.16
CA ILE A 446 11.40 22.60 1.50
C ILE A 446 11.04 23.98 0.95
N LYS A 447 11.16 25.06 1.73
CA LYS A 447 10.83 26.43 1.28
C LYS A 447 11.65 26.87 0.07
N LEU A 448 12.92 26.45 -0.01
CA LEU A 448 13.82 26.80 -1.11
C LEU A 448 13.47 26.07 -2.42
N ASN A 449 12.86 24.87 -2.33
CA ASN A 449 12.66 23.99 -3.48
C ASN A 449 11.18 23.73 -3.83
N ALA A 450 10.21 24.33 -3.15
CA ALA A 450 8.78 24.14 -3.32
C ALA A 450 8.12 24.96 -4.44
#